data_cbef97b96d7ebf08eea114c08a30c706
#
_entry.id   cbef97b96d7ebf08eea114c08a30c706
#
_cell.length_a   1.000
_cell.length_b   1.000
_cell.length_c   1.000
_cell.angle_alpha   90.00
_cell.angle_beta   90.00
_cell.angle_gamma   90.00
#
_symmetry.space_group_name_H-M   'P 1'
#
loop_
_entity.id
_entity.type
_entity.pdbx_description
1 polymer ?
#
loop_
_entity_poly.entity_id
_entity_poly.type
_entity_poly.pdbx_seq_one_letter_code
_entity_poly.pdbx_strand_id
1 'polypeptide(L)'
;MHRSFLLMCLLTVSLMNQVIGLETLTSKYGDTIEIPCNKGQLKETDVTLVKWKYEGGNILVKQMDQNATISPDVNYKNRVSIKKDFSLVITQVTMTDQRTFTCMVVEKDDILEYPVQVTIYKVPSQPQITNLTTAMAVGKPTMLAQCRTEGASPAANITWFKNKTPLMTDRAAIKINTNVDVDKETRLSTTTSTLEYTAVKEDIDAKFTCQVQHIQSANMDSSPLVFTVNYPTEKVDLQVVSQGPFKEGDNVTLKCTADGNPPPSSYSFYINGEKKTVDSNIYTLTNVTRENTGDYKCSLVDNEDIVASVPITVEYLDVVLSTTGKIVKKLGESLEVTVDVKASGAAQTSWKKGNAKLNSLSKFDKLTYSDSGMYECVVSMAGLKKTRTFELVVEGPPVIKNLIKERGEGMAKVLKCVAEGSPKPTVQWSVNGTSAESAYEHGKVTYSITIVPNGNLTVSCTASNVLGSDIKSIDVSAFVEDVTMDKQGKTLNCYTIRSDLCKALHYTVRGDSVFTHQFNKCFVCTG
;
A
#
# COMPACT_ATOMS: atom_id res chain seq x y z
N MET A 1 67.90 56.74 41.52
CA MET A 1 66.85 56.06 42.27
C MET A 1 66.46 54.76 41.59
N HIS A 2 67.38 53.80 41.46
CA HIS A 2 67.04 52.53 40.79
C HIS A 2 67.81 51.31 41.29
N ARG A 3 68.15 51.28 42.60
CA ARG A 3 68.94 50.15 43.19
C ARG A 3 68.40 49.66 44.56
N SER A 4 67.27 50.18 45.06
CA SER A 4 66.67 49.72 46.33
C SER A 4 65.44 48.87 46.24
N PHE A 5 64.93 48.57 45.03
CA PHE A 5 63.70 47.77 44.87
C PHE A 5 63.91 46.27 44.55
N LEU A 6 65.20 45.86 44.29
CA LEU A 6 65.53 44.48 43.93
C LEU A 6 65.91 43.58 45.10
N LEU A 7 66.16 44.17 46.30
CA LEU A 7 66.57 43.38 47.47
C LEU A 7 65.46 43.02 48.43
N MET A 8 64.25 43.56 48.23
CA MET A 8 63.08 43.26 49.07
C MET A 8 62.17 42.13 48.49
N CYS A 9 62.35 41.74 47.21
CA CYS A 9 61.65 40.64 46.58
C CYS A 9 62.32 39.25 46.75
N LEU A 10 63.53 39.17 47.27
CA LEU A 10 64.27 37.90 47.46
C LEU A 10 64.18 37.31 48.86
N LEU A 11 63.54 38.01 49.83
CA LEU A 11 63.35 37.52 51.20
C LEU A 11 61.92 37.03 51.53
N THR A 12 60.98 37.11 50.57
CA THR A 12 59.66 36.60 50.77
C THR A 12 59.37 35.20 50.12
N VAL A 13 60.42 34.59 49.54
CA VAL A 13 60.31 33.29 48.84
C VAL A 13 60.69 32.09 49.73
N SER A 14 61.14 32.33 50.98
CA SER A 14 61.63 31.23 51.84
C SER A 14 60.68 30.84 52.98
N LEU A 15 59.43 31.21 52.94
CA LEU A 15 58.40 30.72 53.83
C LEU A 15 57.18 30.16 53.04
N MET A 16 57.44 29.39 51.99
CA MET A 16 56.49 28.41 51.57
C MET A 16 56.54 27.26 52.55
N ASN A 17 55.72 27.36 53.60
CA ASN A 17 55.32 26.21 54.39
C ASN A 17 54.93 25.13 53.40
N GLN A 18 55.68 24.02 53.38
CA GLN A 18 55.15 22.78 52.85
C GLN A 18 53.80 22.52 53.55
N VAL A 19 52.73 22.85 52.91
CA VAL A 19 51.40 22.26 53.26
C VAL A 19 51.60 20.80 52.96
N ILE A 20 51.99 20.01 53.94
CA ILE A 20 51.96 18.57 53.90
C ILE A 20 50.46 18.27 53.74
N GLY A 21 50.04 17.95 52.50
CA GLY A 21 48.64 17.60 52.25
C GLY A 21 48.25 16.45 53.18
N LEU A 22 47.21 16.66 53.94
CA LEU A 22 46.65 15.63 54.80
C LEU A 22 46.39 14.38 53.97
N GLU A 23 46.96 13.24 54.36
CA GLU A 23 46.74 11.97 53.64
C GLU A 23 45.23 11.62 53.67
N THR A 24 44.65 11.39 52.52
CA THR A 24 43.20 11.07 52.40
C THR A 24 43.03 9.64 51.91
N LEU A 25 42.25 8.85 52.66
CA LEU A 25 41.91 7.47 52.33
C LEU A 25 40.40 7.36 52.11
N THR A 26 40.00 6.76 50.98
CA THR A 26 38.57 6.61 50.67
C THR A 26 38.16 5.15 50.79
N SER A 27 37.00 4.89 51.43
CA SER A 27 36.43 3.55 51.56
C SER A 27 34.93 3.56 51.27
N LYS A 28 34.42 2.39 50.84
CA LYS A 28 32.99 2.21 50.62
C LYS A 28 32.29 1.87 51.95
N TYR A 29 31.11 2.40 52.14
CA TYR A 29 30.24 2.08 53.27
C TYR A 29 29.99 0.57 53.39
N GLY A 30 30.21 0.03 54.60
CA GLY A 30 30.07 -1.39 54.94
C GLY A 30 31.35 -2.22 54.70
N ASP A 31 32.35 -1.68 53.98
CA ASP A 31 33.62 -2.39 53.73
C ASP A 31 34.52 -2.36 54.97
N THR A 32 35.65 -3.02 54.87
CA THR A 32 36.78 -2.93 55.82
C THR A 32 37.80 -1.99 55.28
N ILE A 33 38.20 -1.00 56.11
CA ILE A 33 39.28 -0.06 55.79
C ILE A 33 40.53 -0.37 56.62
N GLU A 34 41.66 -0.22 55.98
CA GLU A 34 42.99 -0.31 56.62
C GLU A 34 43.64 1.07 56.51
N ILE A 35 43.93 1.66 57.67
CA ILE A 35 44.51 3.01 57.77
C ILE A 35 45.97 2.85 58.16
N PRO A 36 46.92 3.18 57.30
CA PRO A 36 48.35 2.99 57.57
C PRO A 36 48.85 4.01 58.63
N CYS A 37 49.69 3.55 59.51
CA CYS A 37 50.44 4.44 60.36
C CYS A 37 51.77 4.78 59.67
N ASN A 38 52.08 6.06 59.54
CA ASN A 38 53.31 6.55 58.84
C ASN A 38 53.50 5.86 57.44
N LYS A 39 52.44 5.76 56.64
CA LYS A 39 52.46 5.10 55.32
C LYS A 39 53.03 3.67 55.37
N GLY A 40 52.98 2.98 56.53
CA GLY A 40 53.52 1.64 56.70
C GLY A 40 55.04 1.55 56.79
N GLN A 41 55.69 2.65 57.08
CA GLN A 41 57.18 2.73 57.15
C GLN A 41 57.77 2.53 58.55
N LEU A 42 56.92 2.31 59.58
CA LEU A 42 57.39 2.09 60.97
C LEU A 42 58.04 0.72 61.14
N LYS A 43 59.17 0.70 61.86
CA LYS A 43 59.86 -0.53 62.22
C LYS A 43 59.50 -0.89 63.69
N GLU A 44 59.09 -2.11 63.93
CA GLU A 44 58.72 -2.62 65.26
C GLU A 44 59.80 -2.43 66.32
N THR A 45 61.07 -2.48 65.88
CA THR A 45 62.21 -2.33 66.77
C THR A 45 62.37 -0.94 67.40
N ASP A 46 61.84 0.10 66.77
CA ASP A 46 62.01 1.47 67.17
C ASP A 46 60.85 2.06 67.95
N VAL A 47 59.73 1.34 67.99
CA VAL A 47 58.47 1.78 68.57
C VAL A 47 58.25 1.18 69.96
N THR A 48 57.91 2.01 70.93
CA THR A 48 57.56 1.58 72.28
C THR A 48 56.09 1.56 72.53
N LEU A 49 55.29 2.46 71.86
CA LEU A 49 53.88 2.56 71.98
C LEU A 49 53.25 3.13 70.72
N VAL A 50 52.13 2.57 70.30
CA VAL A 50 51.25 3.13 69.25
C VAL A 50 49.85 3.38 69.86
N LYS A 51 49.36 4.58 69.63
CA LYS A 51 47.99 4.98 70.04
C LYS A 51 47.25 5.52 68.83
N TRP A 52 46.13 4.88 68.52
CA TRP A 52 45.19 5.39 67.54
C TRP A 52 44.11 6.23 68.25
N LYS A 53 43.96 7.48 67.75
CA LYS A 53 42.95 8.45 68.27
C LYS A 53 42.23 9.15 67.15
N TYR A 54 41.11 9.77 67.46
CA TYR A 54 40.38 10.71 66.61
C TYR A 54 40.01 11.95 67.44
N GLU A 55 39.49 12.99 66.79
CA GLU A 55 38.99 14.14 67.52
C GLU A 55 37.81 13.73 68.42
N GLY A 56 38.00 13.87 69.72
CA GLY A 56 37.02 13.50 70.76
C GLY A 56 37.22 12.14 71.40
N GLY A 57 38.19 11.30 71.03
CA GLY A 57 38.39 10.02 71.70
C GLY A 57 39.59 9.18 71.28
N ASN A 58 39.85 8.16 72.07
CA ASN A 58 40.85 7.14 71.76
C ASN A 58 40.19 5.90 71.19
N ILE A 59 40.88 5.17 70.29
CA ILE A 59 40.39 3.94 69.65
C ILE A 59 41.10 2.73 70.28
N LEU A 60 42.37 2.70 70.23
CA LEU A 60 43.19 1.61 70.79
C LEU A 60 44.59 2.10 71.17
N VAL A 61 45.19 1.37 72.08
CA VAL A 61 46.58 1.53 72.48
C VAL A 61 47.30 0.19 72.37
N LYS A 62 48.42 0.15 71.68
CA LYS A 62 49.32 -1.01 71.57
C LYS A 62 50.66 -0.66 72.21
N GLN A 63 50.97 -1.25 73.32
CA GLN A 63 52.33 -1.27 73.86
C GLN A 63 53.07 -2.50 73.29
N MET A 64 54.33 -2.37 73.05
CA MET A 64 55.14 -3.52 72.62
C MET A 64 55.07 -4.61 73.69
N ASP A 65 55.15 -5.88 73.26
CA ASP A 65 55.06 -7.06 74.09
C ASP A 65 53.72 -7.29 74.83
N GLN A 66 52.71 -6.44 74.57
CA GLN A 66 51.35 -6.58 75.12
C GLN A 66 50.29 -6.66 74.03
N ASN A 67 49.14 -7.23 74.37
CA ASN A 67 47.98 -7.19 73.46
C ASN A 67 47.43 -5.75 73.36
N ALA A 68 46.90 -5.37 72.19
CA ALA A 68 46.28 -4.06 72.02
C ALA A 68 45.04 -3.90 72.95
N THR A 69 45.01 -2.80 73.67
CA THR A 69 43.84 -2.42 74.48
C THR A 69 42.92 -1.54 73.64
N ILE A 70 41.70 -2.03 73.38
CA ILE A 70 40.67 -1.31 72.63
C ILE A 70 39.86 -0.43 73.58
N SER A 71 39.61 0.80 73.19
CA SER A 71 38.79 1.75 73.96
C SER A 71 37.33 1.21 74.09
N PRO A 72 36.66 1.45 75.22
CA PRO A 72 35.27 1.04 75.43
C PRO A 72 34.26 1.80 74.57
N ASP A 73 34.69 2.69 73.64
CA ASP A 73 33.81 3.42 72.73
C ASP A 73 32.89 2.45 71.99
N VAL A 74 31.59 2.66 72.14
CA VAL A 74 30.55 1.81 71.55
C VAL A 74 30.67 1.70 70.02
N ASN A 75 31.16 2.76 69.40
CA ASN A 75 31.32 2.79 67.93
C ASN A 75 32.44 1.88 67.41
N TYR A 76 33.43 1.58 68.26
CA TYR A 76 34.63 0.85 67.82
C TYR A 76 34.84 -0.50 68.53
N LYS A 77 34.16 -0.78 69.62
CA LYS A 77 34.42 -1.90 70.52
C LYS A 77 34.64 -3.26 69.89
N ASN A 78 33.94 -3.60 68.80
CA ASN A 78 34.03 -4.90 68.16
C ASN A 78 34.41 -4.77 66.65
N ARG A 79 34.79 -3.59 66.21
CA ARG A 79 35.02 -3.27 64.80
C ARG A 79 36.46 -2.95 64.49
N VAL A 80 37.33 -2.81 65.48
CA VAL A 80 38.70 -2.36 65.29
C VAL A 80 39.74 -3.43 65.66
N SER A 81 40.83 -3.46 64.93
CA SER A 81 42.04 -4.22 65.25
C SER A 81 43.25 -3.49 64.72
N ILE A 82 44.45 -3.93 65.18
CA ILE A 82 45.73 -3.40 64.69
C ILE A 82 46.55 -4.50 64.06
N LYS A 83 47.17 -4.20 62.95
CA LYS A 83 48.09 -5.10 62.24
C LYS A 83 49.49 -5.02 62.82
N LYS A 84 50.41 -5.90 62.33
CA LYS A 84 51.81 -5.93 62.73
C LYS A 84 52.58 -4.67 62.31
N ASP A 85 52.19 -4.05 61.21
CA ASP A 85 52.70 -2.80 60.66
C ASP A 85 52.06 -1.56 61.34
N PHE A 86 51.32 -1.77 62.40
CA PHE A 86 50.57 -0.75 63.19
C PHE A 86 49.39 -0.09 62.46
N SER A 87 49.03 -0.58 61.27
CA SER A 87 47.84 -0.09 60.58
C SER A 87 46.57 -0.39 61.40
N LEU A 88 45.68 0.62 61.49
CA LEU A 88 44.34 0.46 62.10
C LEU A 88 43.40 -0.18 61.06
N VAL A 89 42.79 -1.26 61.45
CA VAL A 89 41.71 -1.90 60.66
C VAL A 89 40.38 -1.59 61.29
N ILE A 90 39.44 -1.05 60.51
CA ILE A 90 38.07 -0.80 60.90
C ILE A 90 37.16 -1.60 59.98
N THR A 91 36.38 -2.53 60.51
CA THR A 91 35.39 -3.35 59.76
C THR A 91 34.04 -2.66 59.73
N GLN A 92 33.25 -2.92 58.67
CA GLN A 92 31.89 -2.38 58.51
C GLN A 92 31.84 -0.85 58.69
N VAL A 93 32.68 -0.14 57.91
CA VAL A 93 32.75 1.33 58.04
C VAL A 93 31.40 2.00 57.77
N THR A 94 31.10 3.00 58.58
CA THR A 94 29.86 3.77 58.50
C THR A 94 30.19 5.26 58.28
N MET A 95 29.15 6.08 58.04
CA MET A 95 29.38 7.53 57.86
C MET A 95 29.93 8.20 59.13
N THR A 96 29.84 7.57 60.31
CA THR A 96 30.47 8.07 61.53
C THR A 96 31.98 7.91 61.54
N ASP A 97 32.53 7.04 60.70
CA ASP A 97 33.96 6.84 60.52
C ASP A 97 34.59 7.87 59.55
N GLN A 98 33.80 8.72 58.90
CA GLN A 98 34.29 9.82 58.06
C GLN A 98 34.84 10.95 58.93
N ARG A 99 36.11 10.83 59.26
CA ARG A 99 36.84 11.76 60.15
C ARG A 99 38.35 11.60 59.98
N THR A 100 39.11 12.43 60.65
CA THR A 100 40.57 12.28 60.78
C THR A 100 40.92 11.32 61.89
N PHE A 101 41.67 10.27 61.53
CA PHE A 101 42.32 9.38 62.48
C PHE A 101 43.78 9.74 62.63
N THR A 102 44.33 9.76 63.83
CA THR A 102 45.72 10.09 64.08
C THR A 102 46.42 8.89 64.74
N CYS A 103 47.44 8.39 64.06
CA CYS A 103 48.39 7.46 64.65
C CYS A 103 49.42 8.23 65.44
N MET A 104 49.46 8.09 66.75
CA MET A 104 50.48 8.62 67.63
C MET A 104 51.47 7.50 67.95
N VAL A 105 52.73 7.73 67.67
CA VAL A 105 53.81 6.78 67.90
C VAL A 105 54.83 7.36 68.88
N VAL A 106 55.23 6.56 69.84
CA VAL A 106 56.31 6.88 70.72
C VAL A 106 57.53 6.09 70.30
N GLU A 107 58.59 6.79 69.79
CA GLU A 107 59.84 6.24 69.37
C GLU A 107 60.94 6.83 70.28
N LYS A 108 61.54 5.96 71.14
CA LYS A 108 62.54 6.40 72.15
C LYS A 108 61.96 7.52 73.05
N ASP A 109 62.35 8.75 72.84
CA ASP A 109 61.93 9.93 73.59
C ASP A 109 61.07 10.90 72.80
N ASP A 110 60.74 10.55 71.47
CA ASP A 110 59.95 11.40 70.59
C ASP A 110 58.52 10.90 70.46
N ILE A 111 57.60 11.85 70.35
CA ILE A 111 56.19 11.58 70.04
C ILE A 111 55.88 12.12 68.64
N LEU A 112 55.54 11.21 67.75
CA LEU A 112 55.18 11.52 66.35
C LEU A 112 53.73 11.31 66.10
N GLU A 113 53.11 12.17 65.33
CA GLU A 113 51.66 12.07 64.98
C GLU A 113 51.48 12.03 63.43
N TYR A 114 50.75 11.07 62.99
CA TYR A 114 50.45 10.84 61.56
C TYR A 114 48.91 10.88 61.35
N PRO A 115 48.38 12.04 60.98
CA PRO A 115 46.95 12.19 60.70
C PRO A 115 46.59 11.67 59.31
N VAL A 116 45.47 10.91 59.21
CA VAL A 116 44.89 10.40 57.95
C VAL A 116 43.39 10.75 57.93
N GLN A 117 42.98 11.45 56.88
CA GLN A 117 41.57 11.79 56.65
C GLN A 117 40.89 10.62 55.98
N VAL A 118 39.86 10.06 56.59
CA VAL A 118 39.03 9.01 56.01
C VAL A 118 37.78 9.63 55.42
N THR A 119 37.51 9.29 54.17
CA THR A 119 36.28 9.65 53.45
C THR A 119 35.49 8.39 53.14
N ILE A 120 34.21 8.40 53.45
CA ILE A 120 33.35 7.26 53.20
C ILE A 120 32.33 7.61 52.12
N TYR A 121 32.21 6.73 51.10
CA TYR A 121 31.19 6.86 50.10
C TYR A 121 30.20 5.71 50.18
N LYS A 122 28.96 5.97 49.75
CA LYS A 122 27.92 4.97 49.57
C LYS A 122 27.22 5.23 48.26
N VAL A 123 27.15 4.19 47.41
CA VAL A 123 26.50 4.24 46.10
C VAL A 123 24.99 4.34 46.33
N PRO A 124 24.28 5.21 45.64
CA PRO A 124 22.81 5.33 45.71
C PRO A 124 22.09 4.06 45.29
N SER A 125 20.83 3.95 45.72
CA SER A 125 19.90 2.93 45.21
C SER A 125 19.57 3.18 43.73
N GLN A 126 19.05 2.15 43.05
CA GLN A 126 18.48 2.32 41.73
C GLN A 126 17.37 3.38 41.74
N PRO A 127 17.26 4.20 40.65
CA PRO A 127 16.22 5.22 40.58
C PRO A 127 14.83 4.59 40.59
N GLN A 128 13.96 5.13 41.44
CA GLN A 128 12.57 4.74 41.55
C GLN A 128 11.67 5.87 41.04
N ILE A 129 10.76 5.53 40.15
CA ILE A 129 9.76 6.45 39.64
C ILE A 129 8.48 6.31 40.46
N THR A 130 7.99 7.45 40.96
CA THR A 130 6.74 7.55 41.70
C THR A 130 5.89 8.68 41.12
N ASN A 131 4.62 8.73 41.50
CA ASN A 131 3.67 9.78 41.10
C ASN A 131 3.62 10.00 39.59
N LEU A 132 3.66 8.91 38.80
CA LEU A 132 3.61 8.96 37.33
C LEU A 132 2.21 9.39 36.88
N THR A 133 2.16 10.44 36.07
CA THR A 133 0.96 10.84 35.35
C THR A 133 0.84 10.01 34.07
N THR A 134 -0.26 9.29 33.91
CA THR A 134 -0.48 8.35 32.78
C THR A 134 -1.08 9.02 31.54
N ALA A 135 -1.61 10.26 31.66
CA ALA A 135 -2.18 11.01 30.54
C ALA A 135 -1.96 12.51 30.74
N MET A 136 -1.43 13.18 29.72
CA MET A 136 -1.13 14.61 29.72
C MET A 136 -1.85 15.32 28.58
N ALA A 137 -2.47 16.45 28.86
CA ALA A 137 -3.03 17.31 27.82
C ALA A 137 -1.93 18.21 27.21
N VAL A 138 -1.91 18.31 25.89
CA VAL A 138 -1.01 19.22 25.16
C VAL A 138 -1.19 20.66 25.64
N GLY A 139 -0.07 21.37 25.81
CA GLY A 139 -0.03 22.78 26.21
C GLY A 139 -0.35 23.04 27.68
N LYS A 140 -0.63 22.01 28.51
CA LYS A 140 -0.93 22.16 29.93
C LYS A 140 0.25 21.69 30.78
N PRO A 141 0.88 22.58 31.58
CA PRO A 141 1.91 22.18 32.53
C PRO A 141 1.37 21.15 33.51
N THR A 142 2.00 20.01 33.61
CA THR A 142 1.55 18.89 34.46
C THR A 142 2.77 18.21 35.07
N MET A 143 2.67 17.84 36.36
CA MET A 143 3.71 17.01 36.97
C MET A 143 3.72 15.64 36.30
N LEU A 144 4.79 15.33 35.55
CA LEU A 144 4.93 14.07 34.81
C LEU A 144 5.25 12.93 35.77
N ALA A 145 6.29 13.09 36.59
CA ALA A 145 6.75 12.06 37.52
C ALA A 145 7.71 12.61 38.58
N GLN A 146 7.95 11.80 39.58
CA GLN A 146 8.97 12.00 40.59
C GLN A 146 10.00 10.87 40.53
N CYS A 147 11.28 11.22 40.48
CA CYS A 147 12.40 10.28 40.53
C CYS A 147 13.08 10.37 41.89
N ARG A 148 13.31 9.24 42.53
CA ARG A 148 13.91 9.14 43.85
C ARG A 148 15.02 8.11 43.91
N THR A 149 16.11 8.47 44.59
CA THR A 149 17.21 7.55 44.92
C THR A 149 17.63 7.77 46.36
N GLU A 150 18.05 6.74 47.04
CA GLU A 150 18.28 6.75 48.46
C GLU A 150 19.67 6.21 48.83
N GLY A 151 20.08 6.62 50.05
CA GLY A 151 21.24 6.03 50.74
C GLY A 151 22.57 6.38 50.12
N ALA A 152 22.73 7.55 49.51
CA ALA A 152 23.95 8.00 48.87
C ALA A 152 24.84 8.81 49.82
N SER A 153 26.16 8.71 49.66
CA SER A 153 27.15 9.64 50.20
C SER A 153 28.33 9.74 49.22
N PRO A 154 28.68 10.94 48.74
CA PRO A 154 27.91 12.17 48.81
C PRO A 154 26.54 12.04 48.15
N ALA A 155 25.70 13.06 48.21
CA ALA A 155 24.41 13.06 47.57
C ALA A 155 24.52 12.81 46.08
N ALA A 156 23.62 11.98 45.52
CA ALA A 156 23.55 11.72 44.08
C ALA A 156 22.87 12.88 43.36
N ASN A 157 23.24 13.11 42.11
CA ASN A 157 22.53 14.01 41.21
C ASN A 157 21.52 13.25 40.35
N ILE A 158 20.38 13.87 40.03
CA ILE A 158 19.36 13.32 39.12
C ILE A 158 19.23 14.23 37.92
N THR A 159 19.35 13.64 36.72
CA THR A 159 19.14 14.30 35.43
C THR A 159 18.00 13.62 34.68
N TRP A 160 17.06 14.40 34.18
CA TRP A 160 15.96 13.91 33.34
C TRP A 160 16.35 13.92 31.85
N PHE A 161 15.87 12.93 31.11
CA PHE A 161 16.14 12.79 29.67
C PHE A 161 14.81 12.57 28.91
N LYS A 162 14.75 13.15 27.71
CA LYS A 162 13.77 12.86 26.67
C LYS A 162 14.48 12.31 25.45
N ASN A 163 14.18 11.08 25.03
CA ASN A 163 14.83 10.42 23.90
C ASN A 163 16.39 10.50 23.99
N LYS A 164 16.96 10.26 25.17
CA LYS A 164 18.39 10.34 25.48
C LYS A 164 19.01 11.76 25.48
N THR A 165 18.21 12.80 25.24
CA THR A 165 18.65 14.20 25.35
C THR A 165 18.35 14.71 26.76
N PRO A 166 19.34 15.30 27.47
CA PRO A 166 19.10 15.83 28.80
C PRO A 166 18.12 17.01 28.77
N LEU A 167 17.17 17.00 29.70
CA LEU A 167 16.23 18.09 29.90
C LEU A 167 16.83 19.15 30.80
N MET A 168 16.70 20.40 30.39
CA MET A 168 17.06 21.57 31.17
C MET A 168 15.79 22.34 31.55
N THR A 169 15.77 22.88 32.75
CA THR A 169 14.68 23.76 33.16
C THR A 169 14.61 24.96 32.22
N ASP A 170 13.48 25.13 31.57
CA ASP A 170 13.10 26.36 30.90
C ASP A 170 11.85 26.94 31.60
N ARG A 171 11.62 28.24 31.46
CA ARG A 171 10.50 28.89 32.16
C ARG A 171 9.12 28.58 31.56
N ALA A 172 9.10 27.98 30.40
CA ALA A 172 7.88 27.81 29.60
C ALA A 172 7.32 26.37 29.64
N ALA A 173 8.16 25.37 29.45
CA ALA A 173 7.71 24.01 29.22
C ALA A 173 8.27 22.96 30.20
N ILE A 174 9.44 23.23 30.81
CA ILE A 174 10.14 22.25 31.64
C ILE A 174 10.51 22.88 32.99
N LYS A 175 10.02 22.28 34.07
CA LYS A 175 10.42 22.67 35.42
C LYS A 175 10.87 21.44 36.20
N ILE A 176 12.12 21.48 36.66
CA ILE A 176 12.76 20.42 37.43
C ILE A 176 13.04 20.96 38.82
N ASN A 177 12.44 20.32 39.83
CA ASN A 177 12.67 20.64 41.23
C ASN A 177 13.37 19.46 41.89
N THR A 178 14.59 19.68 42.40
CA THR A 178 15.36 18.63 43.06
C THR A 178 15.55 19.02 44.55
N ASN A 179 15.27 18.09 45.42
CA ASN A 179 15.47 18.19 46.87
C ASN A 179 16.44 17.07 47.31
N VAL A 180 17.33 17.42 48.22
CA VAL A 180 18.23 16.47 48.89
C VAL A 180 17.88 16.50 50.39
N ASP A 181 17.50 15.37 50.94
CA ASP A 181 17.27 15.16 52.36
C ASP A 181 18.38 14.28 52.93
N VAL A 182 18.94 14.67 54.06
CA VAL A 182 20.00 13.92 54.73
C VAL A 182 19.47 13.37 56.03
N ASP A 183 19.45 12.07 56.13
CA ASP A 183 19.07 11.37 57.36
C ASP A 183 20.04 11.69 58.50
N LYS A 184 19.53 12.13 59.64
CA LYS A 184 20.34 12.61 60.75
C LYS A 184 21.12 11.51 61.47
N GLU A 185 20.63 10.29 61.48
CA GLU A 185 21.26 9.16 62.14
C GLU A 185 22.31 8.50 61.25
N THR A 186 21.92 8.16 60.04
CA THR A 186 22.83 7.48 59.07
C THR A 186 23.71 8.41 58.30
N ARG A 187 23.40 9.72 58.24
CA ARG A 187 24.06 10.75 57.40
C ARG A 187 24.06 10.44 55.92
N LEU A 188 23.17 9.58 55.48
CA LEU A 188 22.99 9.25 54.07
C LEU A 188 21.95 10.16 53.45
N SER A 189 22.15 10.46 52.17
CA SER A 189 21.30 11.37 51.42
C SER A 189 20.24 10.60 50.61
N THR A 190 19.04 11.15 50.61
CA THR A 190 17.96 10.82 49.67
C THR A 190 17.79 11.99 48.72
N THR A 191 17.96 11.74 47.40
CA THR A 191 17.69 12.75 46.37
C THR A 191 16.37 12.46 45.71
N THR A 192 15.50 13.47 45.63
CA THR A 192 14.20 13.42 44.99
C THR A 192 14.12 14.53 43.94
N SER A 193 13.81 14.19 42.68
CA SER A 193 13.65 15.16 41.60
C SER A 193 12.25 15.01 40.99
N THR A 194 11.53 16.11 40.86
CA THR A 194 10.19 16.17 40.25
C THR A 194 10.28 16.89 38.93
N LEU A 195 9.71 16.26 37.89
CA LEU A 195 9.61 16.82 36.55
C LEU A 195 8.18 17.32 36.31
N GLU A 196 8.01 18.62 36.14
CA GLU A 196 6.81 19.25 35.60
C GLU A 196 7.09 19.55 34.12
N TYR A 197 6.20 19.06 33.25
CA TYR A 197 6.41 19.10 31.81
C TYR A 197 5.13 19.56 31.09
N THR A 198 5.29 20.37 30.04
CA THR A 198 4.20 20.77 29.13
C THR A 198 4.31 19.94 27.88
N ALA A 199 3.41 18.96 27.72
CA ALA A 199 3.43 18.05 26.59
C ALA A 199 3.10 18.75 25.26
N VAL A 200 3.73 18.30 24.18
CA VAL A 200 3.46 18.66 22.80
C VAL A 200 3.03 17.42 22.01
N LYS A 201 2.42 17.59 20.82
CA LYS A 201 1.96 16.44 20.01
C LYS A 201 3.10 15.48 19.63
N GLU A 202 4.30 16.02 19.44
CA GLU A 202 5.52 15.28 19.10
C GLU A 202 6.04 14.40 20.25
N ASP A 203 5.43 14.47 21.43
CA ASP A 203 5.75 13.61 22.57
C ASP A 203 5.09 12.24 22.50
N ILE A 204 4.26 11.99 21.50
CA ILE A 204 3.77 10.65 21.21
C ILE A 204 4.98 9.75 21.01
N ASP A 205 5.06 8.62 21.73
CA ASP A 205 6.18 7.67 21.73
C ASP A 205 7.52 8.22 22.27
N ALA A 206 7.57 9.44 22.79
CA ALA A 206 8.75 9.97 23.44
C ALA A 206 9.07 9.19 24.73
N LYS A 207 10.35 8.82 24.89
CA LYS A 207 10.83 8.06 26.05
C LYS A 207 11.45 9.03 27.06
N PHE A 208 10.82 9.15 28.22
CA PHE A 208 11.36 9.91 29.33
C PHE A 208 12.02 8.94 30.33
N THR A 209 13.22 9.30 30.79
CA THR A 209 13.95 8.54 31.82
C THR A 209 14.59 9.50 32.80
N CYS A 210 14.79 9.08 34.04
CA CYS A 210 15.69 9.77 34.96
C CYS A 210 16.98 8.96 35.12
N GLN A 211 18.09 9.64 35.19
CA GLN A 211 19.40 9.08 35.41
C GLN A 211 19.98 9.58 36.73
N VAL A 212 20.39 8.66 37.57
CA VAL A 212 21.12 8.93 38.80
C VAL A 212 22.60 8.92 38.51
N GLN A 213 23.30 9.99 38.91
CA GLN A 213 24.71 10.17 38.73
C GLN A 213 25.39 10.29 40.10
N HIS A 214 26.45 9.51 40.32
CA HIS A 214 27.25 9.52 41.54
C HIS A 214 28.73 9.36 41.22
N ILE A 215 29.60 10.08 41.94
CA ILE A 215 31.02 10.14 41.63
C ILE A 215 31.75 8.80 41.76
N GLN A 216 31.20 7.84 42.49
CA GLN A 216 31.80 6.53 42.77
C GLN A 216 31.05 5.36 42.13
N SER A 217 30.15 5.63 41.17
CA SER A 217 29.42 4.58 40.45
C SER A 217 29.15 4.97 38.99
N ALA A 218 28.90 3.98 38.16
CA ALA A 218 28.33 4.24 36.84
C ALA A 218 26.94 4.89 36.97
N ASN A 219 26.54 5.64 35.94
CA ASN A 219 25.21 6.21 35.86
C ASN A 219 24.14 5.10 35.84
N MET A 220 23.01 5.34 36.51
CA MET A 220 21.91 4.39 36.62
C MET A 220 20.64 5.04 36.05
N ASP A 221 20.06 4.40 35.04
CA ASP A 221 18.83 4.89 34.39
C ASP A 221 17.60 4.21 34.98
N SER A 222 16.49 4.94 35.05
CA SER A 222 15.17 4.37 35.29
C SER A 222 14.65 3.63 34.07
N SER A 223 13.63 2.80 34.26
CA SER A 223 12.81 2.37 33.12
C SER A 223 12.18 3.57 32.41
N PRO A 224 11.96 3.53 31.08
CA PRO A 224 11.27 4.59 30.37
C PRO A 224 9.85 4.79 30.90
N LEU A 225 9.44 6.04 31.05
CA LEU A 225 8.09 6.41 31.45
C LEU A 225 7.18 6.29 30.23
N VAL A 226 5.97 5.76 30.45
CA VAL A 226 4.92 5.61 29.44
C VAL A 226 3.71 6.42 29.89
N PHE A 227 3.25 7.33 29.04
CA PHE A 227 2.04 8.13 29.23
C PHE A 227 1.41 8.44 27.88
N THR A 228 0.12 8.76 27.88
CA THR A 228 -0.61 9.19 26.69
C THR A 228 -0.58 10.71 26.58
N VAL A 229 -0.47 11.20 25.36
CA VAL A 229 -0.57 12.64 25.05
C VAL A 229 -1.96 12.92 24.50
N ASN A 230 -2.78 13.66 25.23
CA ASN A 230 -4.15 14.01 24.87
C ASN A 230 -4.19 15.39 24.22
N TYR A 231 -4.85 15.48 23.07
CA TYR A 231 -5.07 16.74 22.37
C TYR A 231 -6.39 16.71 21.57
N PRO A 232 -7.04 17.86 21.41
CA PRO A 232 -8.28 17.95 20.67
C PRO A 232 -8.04 17.65 19.19
N THR A 233 -9.07 17.20 18.49
CA THR A 233 -9.07 17.07 17.04
C THR A 233 -8.98 18.44 16.41
N GLU A 234 -8.07 18.63 15.47
CA GLU A 234 -7.91 19.83 14.63
C GLU A 234 -8.33 19.56 13.19
N LYS A 235 -8.30 18.29 12.78
CA LYS A 235 -8.61 17.87 11.42
C LYS A 235 -9.32 16.51 11.42
N VAL A 236 -10.31 16.39 10.52
CA VAL A 236 -10.90 15.09 10.13
C VAL A 236 -10.54 14.77 8.69
N ASP A 237 -10.49 13.50 8.36
CA ASP A 237 -10.32 12.96 7.01
C ASP A 237 -11.45 11.98 6.71
N LEU A 238 -12.04 12.08 5.52
CA LEU A 238 -13.12 11.22 5.06
C LEU A 238 -12.67 10.41 3.86
N GLN A 239 -12.68 9.11 4.00
CA GLN A 239 -12.26 8.17 2.97
C GLN A 239 -13.38 7.24 2.56
N VAL A 240 -13.43 6.91 1.27
CA VAL A 240 -14.24 5.81 0.74
C VAL A 240 -13.42 4.53 0.83
N VAL A 241 -13.83 3.61 1.70
CA VAL A 241 -13.11 2.35 1.95
C VAL A 241 -13.43 1.29 0.90
N SER A 242 -14.67 1.32 0.38
CA SER A 242 -15.09 0.43 -0.70
C SER A 242 -14.36 0.77 -2.01
N GLN A 243 -14.05 -0.25 -2.81
CA GLN A 243 -13.40 -0.05 -4.10
C GLN A 243 -14.42 0.29 -5.19
N GLY A 244 -14.24 1.42 -5.86
CA GLY A 244 -15.01 1.82 -7.03
C GLY A 244 -14.55 1.15 -8.34
N PRO A 245 -15.25 1.38 -9.45
CA PRO A 245 -16.44 2.24 -9.60
C PRO A 245 -17.70 1.62 -9.00
N PHE A 246 -18.53 2.44 -8.36
CA PHE A 246 -19.79 1.99 -7.74
C PHE A 246 -20.93 1.96 -8.75
N LYS A 247 -21.80 0.96 -8.62
CA LYS A 247 -22.98 0.75 -9.46
C LYS A 247 -24.24 0.76 -8.61
N GLU A 248 -25.38 0.96 -9.24
CA GLU A 248 -26.66 0.79 -8.55
C GLU A 248 -26.76 -0.61 -7.92
N GLY A 249 -27.13 -0.66 -6.64
CA GLY A 249 -27.20 -1.89 -5.85
C GLY A 249 -25.97 -2.21 -5.01
N ASP A 250 -24.84 -1.51 -5.22
CA ASP A 250 -23.62 -1.71 -4.42
C ASP A 250 -23.76 -1.14 -3.00
N ASN A 251 -22.83 -1.55 -2.12
CA ASN A 251 -22.67 -0.96 -0.81
C ASN A 251 -21.42 -0.08 -0.79
N VAL A 252 -21.53 1.14 -0.28
CA VAL A 252 -20.44 2.11 -0.18
C VAL A 252 -20.16 2.40 1.27
N THR A 253 -18.94 2.11 1.71
CA THR A 253 -18.49 2.32 3.08
C THR A 253 -17.60 3.55 3.17
N LEU A 254 -17.98 4.48 4.04
CA LEU A 254 -17.28 5.69 4.39
C LEU A 254 -16.58 5.51 5.73
N LYS A 255 -15.37 6.01 5.85
CA LYS A 255 -14.62 6.06 7.10
C LYS A 255 -14.16 7.49 7.37
N CYS A 256 -14.61 8.04 8.51
CA CYS A 256 -14.16 9.32 9.03
C CYS A 256 -13.08 9.09 10.09
N THR A 257 -11.94 9.74 9.96
CA THR A 257 -10.86 9.65 10.95
C THR A 257 -10.49 11.04 11.45
N ALA A 258 -10.23 11.15 12.75
CA ALA A 258 -9.83 12.37 13.41
C ALA A 258 -8.38 12.26 13.87
N ASP A 259 -7.65 13.37 13.86
CA ASP A 259 -6.26 13.42 14.31
C ASP A 259 -6.12 13.63 15.82
N GLY A 260 -7.20 13.82 16.55
CA GLY A 260 -7.19 13.99 18.01
C GLY A 260 -6.87 12.70 18.77
N ASN A 261 -6.39 12.85 19.99
CA ASN A 261 -6.13 11.74 20.91
C ASN A 261 -6.70 12.06 22.31
N PRO A 262 -7.60 11.24 22.88
CA PRO A 262 -8.22 10.07 22.23
C PRO A 262 -9.09 10.45 21.03
N PRO A 263 -9.24 9.55 20.06
CA PRO A 263 -10.13 9.82 18.93
C PRO A 263 -11.58 9.93 19.40
N PRO A 264 -12.42 10.73 18.70
CA PRO A 264 -13.84 10.82 19.00
C PRO A 264 -14.54 9.46 18.93
N SER A 265 -15.50 9.22 19.80
CA SER A 265 -16.32 7.99 19.81
C SER A 265 -17.45 8.02 18.79
N SER A 266 -17.89 9.22 18.38
CA SER A 266 -19.00 9.45 17.47
C SER A 266 -18.69 10.54 16.45
N TYR A 267 -19.29 10.41 15.28
CA TYR A 267 -19.13 11.31 14.15
C TYR A 267 -20.47 11.69 13.54
N SER A 268 -20.55 12.86 12.93
CA SER A 268 -21.69 13.31 12.13
C SER A 268 -21.38 13.10 10.65
N PHE A 269 -22.17 12.26 9.97
CA PHE A 269 -22.11 12.10 8.51
C PHE A 269 -23.24 12.88 7.85
N TYR A 270 -22.95 13.53 6.74
CA TYR A 270 -23.92 14.25 5.91
C TYR A 270 -24.12 13.48 4.60
N ILE A 271 -25.34 13.00 4.43
CA ILE A 271 -25.77 12.12 3.34
C ILE A 271 -26.89 12.83 2.58
N ASN A 272 -26.67 13.21 1.33
CA ASN A 272 -27.63 13.98 0.53
C ASN A 272 -28.15 15.24 1.27
N GLY A 273 -27.28 15.88 2.07
CA GLY A 273 -27.63 17.04 2.88
C GLY A 273 -28.25 16.75 4.26
N GLU A 274 -28.60 15.50 4.55
CA GLU A 274 -29.12 15.09 5.85
C GLU A 274 -28.00 14.72 6.81
N LYS A 275 -28.04 15.25 8.03
CA LYS A 275 -27.11 14.92 9.10
C LYS A 275 -27.51 13.62 9.81
N LYS A 276 -26.57 12.68 9.94
CA LYS A 276 -26.71 11.41 10.70
C LYS A 276 -25.56 11.28 11.68
N THR A 277 -25.84 11.26 12.96
CA THR A 277 -24.86 11.01 14.02
C THR A 277 -24.75 9.51 14.25
N VAL A 278 -23.51 9.01 14.29
CA VAL A 278 -23.19 7.58 14.41
C VAL A 278 -22.12 7.41 15.49
N ASP A 279 -22.32 6.45 16.40
CA ASP A 279 -21.36 6.06 17.44
C ASP A 279 -20.27 5.13 16.85
N SER A 280 -19.74 5.55 15.72
CA SER A 280 -18.70 4.84 14.97
C SER A 280 -18.03 5.81 13.99
N ASN A 281 -16.80 5.52 13.64
CA ASN A 281 -16.10 6.24 12.59
C ASN A 281 -16.40 5.68 11.17
N ILE A 282 -17.32 4.72 11.06
CA ILE A 282 -17.68 4.06 9.80
C ILE A 282 -19.19 4.24 9.57
N TYR A 283 -19.55 4.62 8.34
CA TYR A 283 -20.91 4.65 7.85
C TYR A 283 -21.02 3.88 6.52
N THR A 284 -22.01 3.00 6.39
CA THR A 284 -22.23 2.21 5.16
C THR A 284 -23.56 2.57 4.53
N LEU A 285 -23.48 3.06 3.29
CA LEU A 285 -24.63 3.18 2.38
C LEU A 285 -24.90 1.81 1.77
N THR A 286 -26.10 1.30 1.94
CA THR A 286 -26.51 0.01 1.38
C THR A 286 -27.41 0.20 0.17
N ASN A 287 -27.21 -0.62 -0.87
CA ASN A 287 -28.04 -0.61 -2.08
C ASN A 287 -28.14 0.78 -2.71
N VAL A 288 -26.97 1.39 -3.01
CA VAL A 288 -26.91 2.75 -3.57
C VAL A 288 -27.63 2.84 -4.92
N THR A 289 -28.25 3.98 -5.16
CA THR A 289 -28.90 4.33 -6.43
C THR A 289 -28.17 5.51 -7.08
N ARG A 290 -28.52 5.84 -8.32
CA ARG A 290 -27.98 7.03 -9.03
C ARG A 290 -28.18 8.34 -8.26
N GLU A 291 -29.20 8.42 -7.41
CA GLU A 291 -29.50 9.59 -6.55
C GLU A 291 -28.52 9.73 -5.39
N ASN A 292 -27.74 8.70 -5.11
CA ASN A 292 -26.63 8.74 -4.13
C ASN A 292 -25.33 9.28 -4.73
N THR A 293 -25.33 9.74 -5.97
CA THR A 293 -24.21 10.51 -6.52
C THR A 293 -24.19 11.90 -5.89
N GLY A 294 -23.05 12.30 -5.30
CA GLY A 294 -22.94 13.61 -4.67
C GLY A 294 -21.75 13.71 -3.72
N ASP A 295 -21.68 14.84 -3.01
CA ASP A 295 -20.65 15.12 -2.01
C ASP A 295 -21.11 14.64 -0.63
N TYR A 296 -20.31 13.78 -0.05
CA TYR A 296 -20.48 13.28 1.31
C TYR A 296 -19.52 13.99 2.25
N LYS A 297 -19.99 14.30 3.45
CA LYS A 297 -19.17 14.99 4.45
C LYS A 297 -19.19 14.24 5.76
N CYS A 298 -18.13 14.38 6.55
CA CYS A 298 -18.13 14.05 7.96
C CYS A 298 -17.58 15.20 8.80
N SER A 299 -18.08 15.32 10.02
CA SER A 299 -17.61 16.27 11.02
C SER A 299 -17.60 15.65 12.41
N LEU A 300 -17.01 16.37 13.36
CA LEU A 300 -17.19 16.05 14.78
C LEU A 300 -18.63 16.35 15.21
N VAL A 301 -19.10 15.65 16.23
CA VAL A 301 -20.45 15.88 16.80
C VAL A 301 -20.50 17.18 17.58
N ASP A 302 -19.44 17.51 18.29
CA ASP A 302 -19.29 18.67 19.18
C ASP A 302 -18.66 19.91 18.49
N ASN A 303 -18.09 19.72 17.30
CA ASN A 303 -17.53 20.83 16.49
C ASN A 303 -17.73 20.57 14.99
N GLU A 304 -18.80 21.11 14.43
CA GLU A 304 -19.16 20.95 13.00
C GLU A 304 -18.29 21.74 12.04
N ASP A 305 -17.48 22.70 12.53
CA ASP A 305 -16.55 23.46 11.69
C ASP A 305 -15.39 22.59 11.19
N ILE A 306 -15.05 21.54 11.93
CA ILE A 306 -14.03 20.56 11.55
C ILE A 306 -14.68 19.50 10.67
N VAL A 307 -14.60 19.69 9.35
CA VAL A 307 -15.31 18.90 8.33
C VAL A 307 -14.37 18.42 7.23
N ALA A 308 -14.63 17.23 6.73
CA ALA A 308 -14.02 16.70 5.50
C ALA A 308 -15.12 16.27 4.52
N SER A 309 -14.81 16.27 3.23
CA SER A 309 -15.75 15.84 2.18
C SER A 309 -15.08 14.96 1.13
N VAL A 310 -15.91 14.07 0.53
CA VAL A 310 -15.49 13.21 -0.58
C VAL A 310 -16.64 13.06 -1.57
N PRO A 311 -16.38 13.18 -2.90
CA PRO A 311 -17.38 12.90 -3.91
C PRO A 311 -17.56 11.41 -4.11
N ILE A 312 -18.81 10.97 -4.30
CA ILE A 312 -19.17 9.62 -4.70
C ILE A 312 -19.96 9.71 -5.98
N THR A 313 -19.61 8.89 -6.97
CA THR A 313 -20.35 8.74 -8.22
C THR A 313 -20.88 7.31 -8.31
N VAL A 314 -22.18 7.17 -8.49
CA VAL A 314 -22.82 5.89 -8.74
C VAL A 314 -23.05 5.76 -10.24
N GLU A 315 -22.38 4.78 -10.84
CA GLU A 315 -22.41 4.54 -12.26
C GLU A 315 -23.70 3.82 -12.66
N TYR A 316 -24.37 4.34 -13.68
CA TYR A 316 -25.54 3.70 -14.29
C TYR A 316 -25.49 3.79 -15.80
N LEU A 317 -26.14 2.85 -16.46
CA LEU A 317 -26.25 2.78 -17.91
C LEU A 317 -27.61 2.23 -18.28
N ASP A 318 -28.49 3.05 -18.85
CA ASP A 318 -29.79 2.64 -19.39
C ASP A 318 -29.74 2.73 -20.90
N VAL A 319 -30.21 1.66 -21.57
CA VAL A 319 -30.20 1.57 -23.03
C VAL A 319 -31.56 1.12 -23.49
N VAL A 320 -32.21 1.91 -24.32
CA VAL A 320 -33.50 1.64 -24.94
C VAL A 320 -33.34 1.74 -26.45
N LEU A 321 -33.77 0.72 -27.18
CA LEU A 321 -33.94 0.78 -28.63
C LEU A 321 -35.36 1.20 -28.98
N SER A 322 -35.50 2.00 -30.02
CA SER A 322 -36.83 2.33 -30.61
C SER A 322 -37.53 1.08 -31.13
N THR A 323 -36.84 -0.03 -31.23
CA THR A 323 -37.26 -1.23 -31.95
C THR A 323 -36.66 -2.46 -31.28
N THR A 324 -37.49 -3.44 -30.90
CA THR A 324 -37.06 -4.68 -30.24
C THR A 324 -37.84 -5.89 -30.82
N GLY A 325 -37.32 -7.10 -30.64
CA GLY A 325 -37.95 -8.32 -31.10
C GLY A 325 -37.81 -8.53 -32.61
N LYS A 326 -38.79 -9.19 -33.23
CA LYS A 326 -38.81 -9.48 -34.67
C LYS A 326 -39.59 -8.42 -35.42
N ILE A 327 -38.93 -7.80 -36.41
CA ILE A 327 -39.49 -6.76 -37.27
C ILE A 327 -39.56 -7.32 -38.68
N VAL A 328 -40.75 -7.27 -39.25
CA VAL A 328 -40.99 -7.66 -40.65
C VAL A 328 -41.23 -6.40 -41.48
N LYS A 329 -40.44 -6.22 -42.52
CA LYS A 329 -40.52 -5.12 -43.48
C LYS A 329 -40.56 -5.62 -44.91
N LYS A 330 -41.14 -4.85 -45.82
CA LYS A 330 -41.14 -5.20 -47.25
C LYS A 330 -39.86 -4.71 -47.93
N LEU A 331 -39.47 -5.43 -48.95
CA LEU A 331 -38.38 -5.03 -49.82
C LEU A 331 -38.56 -3.58 -50.30
N GLY A 332 -37.51 -2.75 -50.13
CA GLY A 332 -37.51 -1.36 -50.52
C GLY A 332 -38.14 -0.39 -49.52
N GLU A 333 -38.72 -0.83 -48.42
CA GLU A 333 -39.14 0.03 -47.31
C GLU A 333 -37.93 0.64 -46.57
N SER A 334 -38.15 1.64 -45.78
CA SER A 334 -37.16 2.23 -44.88
C SER A 334 -37.38 1.76 -43.44
N LEU A 335 -36.29 1.73 -42.66
CA LEU A 335 -36.32 1.48 -41.25
C LEU A 335 -35.32 2.40 -40.55
N GLU A 336 -35.76 3.11 -39.55
CA GLU A 336 -34.91 3.90 -38.68
C GLU A 336 -34.87 3.26 -37.29
N VAL A 337 -33.65 3.06 -36.76
CA VAL A 337 -33.43 2.47 -35.44
C VAL A 337 -32.66 3.50 -34.62
N THR A 338 -33.28 4.01 -33.58
CA THR A 338 -32.66 4.93 -32.64
C THR A 338 -32.30 4.24 -31.32
N VAL A 339 -31.23 4.70 -30.72
CA VAL A 339 -30.75 4.23 -29.42
C VAL A 339 -30.85 5.41 -28.46
N ASP A 340 -31.65 5.28 -27.43
CA ASP A 340 -31.65 6.19 -26.29
C ASP A 340 -30.73 5.66 -25.19
N VAL A 341 -29.73 6.44 -24.83
CA VAL A 341 -28.71 6.08 -23.82
C VAL A 341 -28.74 7.12 -22.72
N LYS A 342 -29.07 6.68 -21.50
CA LYS A 342 -28.93 7.48 -20.28
C LYS A 342 -27.83 6.85 -19.44
N ALA A 343 -26.79 7.61 -19.11
CA ALA A 343 -25.60 7.12 -18.46
C ALA A 343 -24.98 8.18 -17.55
N SER A 344 -24.29 7.75 -16.52
CA SER A 344 -23.56 8.64 -15.59
C SER A 344 -22.33 9.29 -16.23
N GLY A 345 -21.83 8.75 -17.35
CA GLY A 345 -20.67 9.26 -18.06
C GLY A 345 -20.73 9.00 -19.56
N ALA A 346 -19.62 9.21 -20.25
CA ALA A 346 -19.52 8.99 -21.69
C ALA A 346 -19.65 7.50 -22.05
N ALA A 347 -20.74 7.16 -22.76
CA ALA A 347 -21.01 5.81 -23.23
C ALA A 347 -20.58 5.65 -24.70
N GLN A 348 -20.06 4.47 -25.04
CA GLN A 348 -19.69 4.08 -26.39
C GLN A 348 -20.70 3.06 -26.92
N THR A 349 -21.25 3.32 -28.11
CA THR A 349 -22.19 2.43 -28.78
C THR A 349 -21.47 1.71 -29.94
N SER A 350 -21.70 0.42 -30.05
CA SER A 350 -21.21 -0.39 -31.17
C SER A 350 -22.32 -1.34 -31.66
N TRP A 351 -22.29 -1.62 -32.98
CA TRP A 351 -23.26 -2.45 -33.64
C TRP A 351 -22.65 -3.69 -34.27
N LYS A 352 -23.39 -4.77 -34.28
CA LYS A 352 -23.06 -5.99 -35.01
C LYS A 352 -24.27 -6.51 -35.76
N LYS A 353 -24.03 -7.17 -36.86
CA LYS A 353 -25.02 -8.01 -37.58
C LYS A 353 -24.46 -9.42 -37.64
N GLY A 354 -25.06 -10.35 -36.91
CA GLY A 354 -24.45 -11.64 -36.69
C GLY A 354 -23.04 -11.49 -36.09
N ASN A 355 -22.03 -12.03 -36.78
CA ASN A 355 -20.62 -11.91 -36.36
C ASN A 355 -19.91 -10.68 -36.95
N ALA A 356 -20.51 -9.94 -37.86
CA ALA A 356 -19.90 -8.80 -38.52
C ALA A 356 -20.10 -7.51 -37.71
N LYS A 357 -19.01 -6.79 -37.42
CA LYS A 357 -19.05 -5.48 -36.79
C LYS A 357 -19.51 -4.42 -37.80
N LEU A 358 -20.41 -3.55 -37.40
CA LEU A 358 -20.90 -2.43 -38.19
C LEU A 358 -20.29 -1.12 -37.63
N ASN A 359 -19.96 -0.19 -38.49
CA ASN A 359 -19.41 1.12 -38.07
C ASN A 359 -20.50 2.00 -37.44
N SER A 360 -21.70 1.96 -37.98
CA SER A 360 -22.88 2.62 -37.43
C SER A 360 -24.14 1.95 -37.95
N LEU A 361 -25.23 2.07 -37.22
CA LEU A 361 -26.56 1.69 -37.68
C LEU A 361 -27.52 2.81 -37.25
N SER A 362 -27.94 3.62 -38.18
CA SER A 362 -28.91 4.68 -37.89
C SER A 362 -30.16 4.58 -38.77
N LYS A 363 -30.01 4.27 -40.04
CA LYS A 363 -31.11 4.28 -40.98
C LYS A 363 -30.91 3.34 -42.16
N PHE A 364 -31.94 2.63 -42.55
CA PHE A 364 -32.05 1.90 -43.81
C PHE A 364 -32.98 2.69 -44.73
N ASP A 365 -32.47 3.35 -45.74
CA ASP A 365 -33.33 4.13 -46.64
C ASP A 365 -34.10 3.27 -47.61
N LYS A 366 -33.54 2.12 -48.02
CA LYS A 366 -34.15 1.14 -48.92
C LYS A 366 -33.67 -0.25 -48.58
N LEU A 367 -34.51 -1.00 -47.87
CA LEU A 367 -34.20 -2.33 -47.39
C LEU A 367 -34.06 -3.33 -48.54
N THR A 368 -33.05 -4.19 -48.40
CA THR A 368 -32.76 -5.30 -49.30
C THR A 368 -32.79 -6.61 -48.53
N TYR A 369 -32.89 -7.76 -49.23
CA TYR A 369 -32.88 -9.08 -48.58
C TYR A 369 -31.61 -9.30 -47.72
N SER A 370 -30.48 -8.73 -48.16
CA SER A 370 -29.22 -8.83 -47.45
C SER A 370 -29.24 -8.09 -46.11
N ASP A 371 -30.23 -7.22 -45.87
CA ASP A 371 -30.36 -6.52 -44.59
C ASP A 371 -31.05 -7.37 -43.53
N SER A 372 -31.71 -8.48 -43.91
CA SER A 372 -32.26 -9.43 -42.95
C SER A 372 -31.18 -10.03 -42.05
N GLY A 373 -31.52 -10.22 -40.76
CA GLY A 373 -30.63 -10.85 -39.78
C GLY A 373 -30.81 -10.31 -38.37
N MET A 374 -30.04 -10.87 -37.45
CA MET A 374 -29.95 -10.42 -36.06
C MET A 374 -29.01 -9.24 -35.94
N TYR A 375 -29.51 -8.17 -35.36
CA TYR A 375 -28.73 -6.98 -35.02
C TYR A 375 -28.54 -6.88 -33.51
N GLU A 376 -27.32 -6.57 -33.09
CA GLU A 376 -26.94 -6.41 -31.71
C GLU A 376 -26.35 -5.03 -31.51
N CYS A 377 -26.96 -4.25 -30.61
CA CYS A 377 -26.44 -2.99 -30.09
C CYS A 377 -25.76 -3.26 -28.76
N VAL A 378 -24.49 -2.94 -28.67
CA VAL A 378 -23.71 -3.02 -27.44
C VAL A 378 -23.31 -1.62 -27.02
N VAL A 379 -23.73 -1.22 -25.83
CA VAL A 379 -23.34 0.05 -25.21
C VAL A 379 -22.50 -0.25 -23.98
N SER A 380 -21.38 0.43 -23.83
CA SER A 380 -20.44 0.26 -22.72
C SER A 380 -19.95 1.58 -22.16
N MET A 381 -19.78 1.63 -20.84
CA MET A 381 -19.30 2.78 -20.09
C MET A 381 -18.76 2.31 -18.73
N ALA A 382 -17.58 2.79 -18.31
CA ALA A 382 -17.02 2.58 -16.96
C ALA A 382 -17.19 1.16 -16.39
N GLY A 383 -16.93 0.13 -17.21
CA GLY A 383 -17.11 -1.28 -16.81
C GLY A 383 -18.54 -1.80 -16.81
N LEU A 384 -19.54 -0.94 -17.16
CA LEU A 384 -20.90 -1.34 -17.43
C LEU A 384 -21.07 -1.67 -18.91
N LYS A 385 -21.85 -2.71 -19.18
CA LYS A 385 -22.15 -3.14 -20.55
C LYS A 385 -23.61 -3.57 -20.63
N LYS A 386 -24.37 -2.98 -21.57
CA LYS A 386 -25.73 -3.41 -21.88
C LYS A 386 -25.86 -3.76 -23.36
N THR A 387 -26.57 -4.82 -23.64
CA THR A 387 -26.82 -5.31 -24.98
C THR A 387 -28.31 -5.31 -25.27
N ARG A 388 -28.67 -4.88 -26.48
CA ARG A 388 -30.03 -4.93 -26.99
C ARG A 388 -30.01 -5.53 -28.38
N THR A 389 -31.00 -6.31 -28.72
CA THR A 389 -31.10 -7.04 -29.99
C THR A 389 -32.42 -6.83 -30.65
N PHE A 390 -32.43 -6.91 -31.98
CA PHE A 390 -33.63 -7.07 -32.79
C PHE A 390 -33.35 -7.96 -34.00
N GLU A 391 -34.35 -8.65 -34.50
CA GLU A 391 -34.30 -9.42 -35.73
C GLU A 391 -35.04 -8.66 -36.84
N LEU A 392 -34.36 -8.35 -37.93
CA LEU A 392 -34.95 -7.76 -39.13
C LEU A 392 -35.18 -8.85 -40.17
N VAL A 393 -36.41 -8.94 -40.65
CA VAL A 393 -36.82 -9.80 -41.77
C VAL A 393 -37.35 -8.93 -42.87
N VAL A 394 -36.69 -8.96 -44.04
CA VAL A 394 -37.12 -8.24 -45.22
C VAL A 394 -37.83 -9.22 -46.12
N GLU A 395 -39.13 -9.05 -46.32
CA GLU A 395 -39.98 -9.91 -47.14
C GLU A 395 -40.26 -9.28 -48.51
N GLY A 396 -40.35 -10.15 -49.52
CA GLY A 396 -40.66 -9.72 -50.88
C GLY A 396 -40.66 -10.87 -51.90
N PRO A 397 -41.06 -10.57 -53.14
CA PRO A 397 -41.04 -11.55 -54.20
C PRO A 397 -39.59 -11.94 -54.57
N PRO A 398 -39.34 -13.13 -55.06
CA PRO A 398 -38.02 -13.55 -55.46
C PRO A 398 -37.47 -12.71 -56.61
N VAL A 399 -36.16 -12.50 -56.60
CA VAL A 399 -35.37 -11.86 -57.68
C VAL A 399 -34.22 -12.78 -58.06
N ILE A 400 -34.15 -13.21 -59.27
CA ILE A 400 -33.04 -14.02 -59.77
C ILE A 400 -31.87 -13.09 -60.07
N LYS A 401 -30.85 -13.12 -59.20
CA LYS A 401 -29.63 -12.31 -59.38
C LYS A 401 -28.78 -12.82 -60.51
N ASN A 402 -28.58 -14.13 -60.55
CA ASN A 402 -27.69 -14.75 -61.54
C ASN A 402 -28.23 -16.09 -62.02
N LEU A 403 -28.11 -16.33 -63.31
CA LEU A 403 -28.30 -17.61 -63.96
C LEU A 403 -27.07 -17.89 -64.82
N ILE A 404 -26.25 -18.86 -64.44
CA ILE A 404 -24.97 -19.16 -65.06
C ILE A 404 -24.91 -20.62 -65.50
N LYS A 405 -24.15 -20.89 -66.52
CA LYS A 405 -23.82 -22.24 -66.98
C LYS A 405 -22.35 -22.56 -66.68
N GLU A 406 -22.10 -23.73 -66.20
CA GLU A 406 -20.77 -24.27 -65.96
C GLU A 406 -20.61 -25.62 -66.64
N ARG A 407 -19.39 -26.01 -66.91
CA ARG A 407 -19.07 -27.33 -67.48
C ARG A 407 -19.23 -28.39 -66.39
N GLY A 408 -19.97 -29.44 -66.66
CA GLY A 408 -20.06 -30.66 -65.86
C GLY A 408 -19.11 -31.75 -66.38
N GLU A 409 -19.24 -32.97 -65.89
CA GLU A 409 -18.48 -34.13 -66.38
C GLU A 409 -18.96 -34.56 -67.74
N GLY A 410 -18.01 -34.82 -68.63
CA GLY A 410 -18.30 -35.26 -70.01
C GLY A 410 -19.03 -34.19 -70.83
N MET A 411 -20.28 -34.50 -71.27
CA MET A 411 -21.14 -33.58 -72.03
C MET A 411 -22.17 -32.86 -71.17
N ALA A 412 -22.14 -33.10 -69.85
CA ALA A 412 -23.06 -32.45 -68.92
C ALA A 412 -22.80 -30.94 -68.80
N LYS A 413 -23.84 -30.19 -68.58
CA LYS A 413 -23.83 -28.77 -68.20
C LYS A 413 -24.49 -28.61 -66.85
N VAL A 414 -23.85 -27.83 -65.95
CA VAL A 414 -24.40 -27.46 -64.68
C VAL A 414 -24.92 -26.04 -64.77
N LEU A 415 -26.20 -25.84 -64.54
CA LEU A 415 -26.81 -24.52 -64.49
C LEU A 415 -27.05 -24.15 -63.02
N LYS A 416 -26.64 -22.92 -62.64
CA LYS A 416 -26.83 -22.39 -61.29
C LYS A 416 -27.73 -21.16 -61.36
N CYS A 417 -28.86 -21.22 -60.67
CA CYS A 417 -29.80 -20.12 -60.51
C CYS A 417 -29.71 -19.58 -59.07
N VAL A 418 -29.20 -18.35 -58.95
CA VAL A 418 -29.05 -17.66 -57.67
C VAL A 418 -30.27 -16.77 -57.49
N ALA A 419 -31.16 -17.14 -56.55
CA ALA A 419 -32.36 -16.39 -56.25
C ALA A 419 -32.25 -15.75 -54.85
N GLU A 420 -32.71 -14.52 -54.75
CA GLU A 420 -32.91 -13.82 -53.48
C GLU A 420 -34.41 -13.55 -53.31
N GLY A 421 -34.95 -13.84 -52.10
CA GLY A 421 -36.34 -13.63 -51.78
C GLY A 421 -36.66 -14.13 -50.36
N SER A 422 -37.71 -13.59 -49.78
CA SER A 422 -38.22 -14.03 -48.47
C SER A 422 -39.73 -13.93 -48.44
N PRO A 423 -40.46 -14.98 -48.09
CA PRO A 423 -39.99 -16.31 -47.68
C PRO A 423 -39.13 -17.00 -48.73
N LYS A 424 -38.39 -18.07 -48.30
CA LYS A 424 -37.45 -18.83 -49.15
C LYS A 424 -38.08 -19.15 -50.51
N PRO A 425 -37.47 -18.73 -51.63
CA PRO A 425 -37.96 -19.07 -52.99
C PRO A 425 -37.79 -20.57 -53.27
N THR A 426 -38.74 -21.13 -54.02
CA THR A 426 -38.61 -22.43 -54.69
C THR A 426 -38.28 -22.20 -56.14
N VAL A 427 -37.53 -23.10 -56.75
CA VAL A 427 -37.13 -22.98 -58.18
C VAL A 427 -37.69 -24.13 -58.99
N GLN A 428 -38.30 -23.80 -60.13
CA GLN A 428 -38.70 -24.74 -61.17
C GLN A 428 -37.84 -24.51 -62.40
N TRP A 429 -37.34 -25.60 -62.97
CA TRP A 429 -36.59 -25.59 -64.20
C TRP A 429 -37.48 -26.02 -65.38
N SER A 430 -37.31 -25.44 -66.56
CA SER A 430 -38.03 -25.82 -67.78
C SER A 430 -37.59 -27.16 -68.34
N VAL A 431 -36.58 -27.80 -67.80
CA VAL A 431 -36.01 -29.06 -68.23
C VAL A 431 -35.81 -30.01 -67.07
N ASN A 432 -35.79 -31.31 -67.34
CA ASN A 432 -35.53 -32.34 -66.34
C ASN A 432 -34.00 -32.56 -66.19
N GLY A 433 -33.55 -32.80 -65.00
CA GLY A 433 -32.14 -33.06 -64.69
C GLY A 433 -31.94 -33.38 -63.21
N THR A 434 -30.72 -33.64 -62.83
CA THR A 434 -30.38 -33.83 -61.42
C THR A 434 -30.23 -32.45 -60.76
N SER A 435 -31.10 -32.14 -59.78
CA SER A 435 -31.12 -30.86 -59.08
C SER A 435 -30.47 -30.96 -57.71
N ALA A 436 -29.82 -29.86 -57.26
CA ALA A 436 -29.32 -29.66 -55.90
C ALA A 436 -29.58 -28.20 -55.48
N GLU A 437 -29.65 -27.94 -54.18
CA GLU A 437 -29.76 -26.59 -53.64
C GLU A 437 -28.70 -26.33 -52.59
N SER A 438 -28.29 -25.06 -52.44
CA SER A 438 -27.43 -24.61 -51.33
C SER A 438 -28.26 -24.31 -50.08
N ALA A 439 -27.56 -24.07 -48.96
CA ALA A 439 -28.20 -23.50 -47.77
C ALA A 439 -28.90 -22.16 -48.11
N TYR A 440 -30.02 -21.92 -47.50
CA TYR A 440 -30.73 -20.64 -47.58
C TYR A 440 -30.27 -19.75 -46.45
N GLU A 441 -29.54 -18.73 -46.80
CA GLU A 441 -28.95 -17.78 -45.83
C GLU A 441 -29.20 -16.34 -46.26
N HIS A 442 -29.63 -15.50 -45.36
CA HIS A 442 -29.84 -14.06 -45.58
C HIS A 442 -30.70 -13.74 -46.82
N GLY A 443 -31.74 -14.55 -47.05
CA GLY A 443 -32.65 -14.35 -48.14
C GLY A 443 -32.15 -14.90 -49.49
N LYS A 444 -30.96 -15.54 -49.54
CA LYS A 444 -30.33 -16.04 -50.78
C LYS A 444 -30.26 -17.56 -50.79
N VAL A 445 -30.50 -18.13 -51.94
CA VAL A 445 -30.39 -19.57 -52.20
C VAL A 445 -29.86 -19.79 -53.63
N THR A 446 -29.03 -20.81 -53.84
CA THR A 446 -28.58 -21.23 -55.16
C THR A 446 -29.15 -22.61 -55.46
N TYR A 447 -29.90 -22.68 -56.52
CA TYR A 447 -30.37 -23.94 -57.09
C TYR A 447 -29.52 -24.33 -58.30
N SER A 448 -29.13 -25.57 -58.39
CA SER A 448 -28.37 -26.09 -59.53
C SER A 448 -29.10 -27.27 -60.19
N ILE A 449 -28.95 -27.40 -61.48
CA ILE A 449 -29.45 -28.56 -62.22
C ILE A 449 -28.32 -29.03 -63.18
N THR A 450 -28.13 -30.34 -63.19
CA THR A 450 -27.21 -30.97 -64.16
C THR A 450 -28.03 -31.60 -65.27
N ILE A 451 -27.72 -31.19 -66.52
CA ILE A 451 -28.42 -31.65 -67.73
C ILE A 451 -27.40 -32.11 -68.77
N VAL A 452 -27.83 -33.03 -69.62
CA VAL A 452 -27.07 -33.44 -70.83
C VAL A 452 -27.87 -33.00 -72.04
N PRO A 453 -27.54 -31.85 -72.67
CA PRO A 453 -28.32 -31.32 -73.75
C PRO A 453 -28.06 -32.14 -75.05
N ASN A 454 -29.12 -32.47 -75.76
CA ASN A 454 -29.04 -33.20 -77.06
C ASN A 454 -28.95 -32.26 -78.22
N GLY A 455 -29.05 -30.96 -78.04
CA GLY A 455 -29.02 -29.89 -79.04
C GLY A 455 -28.95 -28.53 -78.41
N ASN A 456 -29.14 -27.48 -79.16
CA ASN A 456 -29.32 -26.15 -78.61
C ASN A 456 -30.69 -26.03 -78.01
N LEU A 457 -30.78 -25.59 -76.76
CA LEU A 457 -32.01 -25.38 -76.06
C LEU A 457 -31.94 -24.17 -75.12
N THR A 458 -33.05 -23.49 -74.90
CA THR A 458 -33.14 -22.42 -73.91
C THR A 458 -33.72 -23.02 -72.63
N VAL A 459 -32.95 -22.87 -71.54
CA VAL A 459 -33.39 -23.34 -70.18
C VAL A 459 -33.80 -22.16 -69.36
N SER A 460 -34.98 -22.23 -68.78
CA SER A 460 -35.52 -21.21 -67.89
C SER A 460 -35.45 -21.70 -66.45
N CYS A 461 -35.03 -20.78 -65.57
CA CYS A 461 -35.16 -20.88 -64.12
C CYS A 461 -36.33 -19.97 -63.69
N THR A 462 -37.34 -20.51 -63.04
CA THR A 462 -38.45 -19.76 -62.44
C THR A 462 -38.35 -19.89 -60.92
N ALA A 463 -38.03 -18.77 -60.22
CA ALA A 463 -38.03 -18.68 -58.78
C ALA A 463 -39.37 -18.12 -58.30
N SER A 464 -40.03 -18.76 -57.31
CA SER A 464 -41.32 -18.33 -56.81
C SER A 464 -41.42 -18.48 -55.28
N ASN A 465 -42.16 -17.57 -54.63
CA ASN A 465 -42.62 -17.65 -53.27
C ASN A 465 -44.08 -17.14 -53.18
N VAL A 466 -44.66 -17.08 -51.99
CA VAL A 466 -46.05 -16.62 -51.80
C VAL A 466 -46.27 -15.15 -52.16
N LEU A 467 -45.25 -14.36 -52.36
CA LEU A 467 -45.28 -12.93 -52.69
C LEU A 467 -45.06 -12.62 -54.16
N GLY A 468 -44.69 -13.61 -54.97
CA GLY A 468 -44.49 -13.44 -56.41
C GLY A 468 -43.49 -14.41 -57.03
N SER A 469 -43.13 -14.15 -58.31
CA SER A 469 -42.20 -14.98 -59.06
C SER A 469 -41.30 -14.11 -59.97
N ASP A 470 -40.12 -14.64 -60.30
CA ASP A 470 -39.19 -14.09 -61.29
C ASP A 470 -38.66 -15.22 -62.22
N ILE A 471 -38.39 -14.91 -63.47
CA ILE A 471 -37.93 -15.87 -64.45
C ILE A 471 -36.73 -15.35 -65.24
N LYS A 472 -35.71 -16.20 -65.39
CA LYS A 472 -34.58 -15.94 -66.26
C LYS A 472 -34.29 -17.15 -67.12
N SER A 473 -33.83 -16.90 -68.34
CA SER A 473 -33.47 -17.94 -69.33
C SER A 473 -32.03 -17.83 -69.76
N ILE A 474 -31.45 -18.98 -70.13
CA ILE A 474 -30.08 -19.08 -70.63
C ILE A 474 -30.03 -20.12 -71.75
N ASP A 475 -29.29 -19.81 -72.82
CA ASP A 475 -29.07 -20.74 -73.93
C ASP A 475 -27.97 -21.72 -73.61
N VAL A 476 -28.21 -22.97 -73.84
CA VAL A 476 -27.31 -24.09 -73.59
C VAL A 476 -27.11 -24.88 -74.84
N SER A 477 -25.88 -25.07 -75.22
CA SER A 477 -25.50 -25.85 -76.41
C SER A 477 -24.97 -27.23 -75.99
N ALA A 478 -25.29 -28.24 -76.86
CA ALA A 478 -24.71 -29.58 -76.76
C ALA A 478 -23.20 -29.60 -76.99
N PHE A 479 -22.70 -28.54 -77.58
CA PHE A 479 -21.26 -28.46 -77.91
C PHE A 479 -20.46 -27.94 -76.71
N VAL A 480 -19.21 -28.43 -76.59
CA VAL A 480 -18.23 -27.89 -75.66
C VAL A 480 -17.60 -26.67 -76.29
N GLU A 481 -17.86 -25.50 -75.75
CA GLU A 481 -17.16 -24.28 -76.15
C GLU A 481 -15.78 -24.28 -75.51
N ASP A 482 -14.71 -24.57 -76.33
CA ASP A 482 -13.35 -24.38 -75.91
C ASP A 482 -12.85 -23.12 -76.64
N VAL A 483 -12.41 -22.14 -75.92
CA VAL A 483 -11.75 -20.94 -76.48
C VAL A 483 -10.29 -21.25 -76.63
N THR A 484 -9.80 -21.32 -77.86
CA THR A 484 -8.37 -21.47 -78.16
C THR A 484 -7.86 -20.19 -78.84
N MET A 485 -6.61 -19.82 -78.60
CA MET A 485 -5.92 -18.75 -79.33
C MET A 485 -5.23 -19.34 -80.57
N ASP A 486 -5.33 -18.68 -81.71
CA ASP A 486 -4.58 -19.04 -82.89
C ASP A 486 -3.09 -18.65 -82.77
N LYS A 487 -2.28 -19.08 -83.72
CA LYS A 487 -0.82 -18.77 -83.74
C LYS A 487 -0.52 -17.26 -83.83
N GLN A 488 -1.50 -16.43 -84.10
CA GLN A 488 -1.39 -14.97 -84.25
C GLN A 488 -2.01 -14.22 -83.06
N GLY A 489 -2.45 -14.92 -81.96
CA GLY A 489 -3.00 -14.32 -80.81
C GLY A 489 -4.47 -13.90 -80.92
N LYS A 490 -5.20 -14.29 -81.91
CA LYS A 490 -6.63 -14.09 -82.07
C LYS A 490 -7.39 -15.20 -81.36
N THR A 491 -8.47 -14.85 -80.69
CA THR A 491 -9.35 -15.80 -80.03
C THR A 491 -10.24 -16.48 -81.06
N LEU A 492 -10.17 -17.80 -81.11
CA LEU A 492 -11.05 -18.62 -81.99
C LEU A 492 -12.07 -19.35 -81.06
N ASN A 493 -13.35 -19.30 -81.42
CA ASN A 493 -14.38 -20.08 -80.76
C ASN A 493 -14.41 -21.49 -81.44
N CYS A 494 -13.96 -22.50 -80.69
CA CYS A 494 -13.93 -23.87 -81.15
C CYS A 494 -14.98 -24.69 -80.43
N TYR A 495 -15.72 -25.53 -81.18
CA TYR A 495 -16.78 -26.40 -80.66
C TYR A 495 -16.40 -27.86 -80.87
N THR A 496 -16.52 -28.69 -79.85
CA THR A 496 -16.31 -30.13 -79.98
C THR A 496 -17.60 -30.79 -80.54
N ILE A 497 -17.41 -31.54 -81.67
CA ILE A 497 -18.54 -32.26 -82.30
C ILE A 497 -18.51 -33.73 -81.90
N ARG A 498 -19.69 -34.37 -81.76
CA ARG A 498 -19.79 -35.82 -81.54
C ARG A 498 -19.08 -36.61 -82.63
N SER A 499 -18.45 -37.71 -82.27
CA SER A 499 -17.66 -38.57 -83.19
C SER A 499 -18.42 -39.12 -84.38
N ASP A 500 -19.76 -39.32 -84.19
CA ASP A 500 -20.66 -39.78 -85.24
C ASP A 500 -20.94 -38.72 -86.35
N LEU A 501 -20.97 -37.46 -86.00
CA LEU A 501 -21.12 -36.35 -86.94
C LEU A 501 -19.81 -35.95 -87.60
N CYS A 502 -18.69 -36.32 -87.07
CA CYS A 502 -17.36 -36.03 -87.59
C CYS A 502 -17.11 -36.69 -88.97
N LYS A 503 -17.69 -37.85 -89.19
CA LYS A 503 -17.58 -38.57 -90.48
C LYS A 503 -18.43 -37.95 -91.59
N ALA A 504 -19.48 -37.23 -91.28
CA ALA A 504 -20.37 -36.60 -92.21
C ALA A 504 -19.86 -35.21 -92.69
N LEU A 505 -19.14 -34.51 -91.87
CA LEU A 505 -18.63 -33.15 -92.15
C LEU A 505 -17.36 -33.08 -93.00
N HIS A 506 -16.69 -34.21 -93.27
CA HIS A 506 -15.48 -34.27 -94.06
C HIS A 506 -15.70 -33.90 -95.55
N TYR A 507 -16.95 -33.72 -95.97
CA TYR A 507 -17.30 -33.53 -97.41
C TYR A 507 -17.92 -32.16 -97.73
N THR A 508 -18.11 -31.22 -96.82
CA THR A 508 -18.96 -30.04 -97.13
C THR A 508 -18.48 -28.68 -96.63
N VAL A 509 -17.22 -28.46 -96.31
CA VAL A 509 -16.82 -27.11 -95.84
C VAL A 509 -15.75 -26.51 -96.80
N ARG A 510 -16.21 -25.62 -97.68
CA ARG A 510 -15.41 -24.61 -98.37
C ARG A 510 -15.64 -23.27 -97.64
N GLY A 511 -14.61 -22.69 -96.95
CA GLY A 511 -14.63 -21.37 -96.36
C GLY A 511 -13.94 -21.36 -95.01
N ASP A 512 -13.47 -20.26 -94.56
CA ASP A 512 -12.59 -19.91 -93.37
C ASP A 512 -12.70 -20.71 -92.10
N SER A 513 -12.84 -22.05 -92.15
CA SER A 513 -12.91 -22.93 -90.98
C SER A 513 -11.77 -23.94 -90.99
N VAL A 514 -10.99 -24.01 -89.94
CA VAL A 514 -9.86 -24.92 -89.76
C VAL A 514 -10.31 -26.13 -88.93
N PHE A 515 -10.16 -27.35 -89.51
CA PHE A 515 -10.37 -28.60 -88.81
C PHE A 515 -9.08 -29.13 -88.21
N THR A 516 -9.05 -29.40 -86.94
CA THR A 516 -7.95 -30.12 -86.32
C THR A 516 -8.46 -31.40 -85.64
N HIS A 517 -7.79 -32.52 -85.92
CA HIS A 517 -8.04 -33.82 -85.36
C HIS A 517 -6.96 -34.11 -84.33
N GLN A 518 -7.37 -34.18 -83.06
CA GLN A 518 -6.48 -34.60 -82.02
C GLN A 518 -7.22 -35.59 -81.06
N PHE A 519 -6.74 -36.80 -80.99
CA PHE A 519 -7.22 -37.84 -80.07
C PHE A 519 -8.76 -38.08 -80.09
N ASN A 520 -9.29 -38.55 -81.20
CA ASN A 520 -10.71 -38.94 -81.30
C ASN A 520 -11.77 -37.84 -81.01
N LYS A 521 -11.40 -36.57 -81.07
CA LYS A 521 -12.32 -35.44 -80.94
C LYS A 521 -12.20 -34.54 -82.16
N CYS A 522 -13.31 -34.14 -82.76
CA CYS A 522 -13.33 -33.15 -83.84
C CYS A 522 -13.70 -31.78 -83.29
N PHE A 523 -13.00 -30.77 -83.68
CA PHE A 523 -13.29 -29.38 -83.29
C PHE A 523 -13.62 -28.60 -84.59
N VAL A 524 -14.64 -27.78 -84.53
CA VAL A 524 -14.92 -26.75 -85.50
C VAL A 524 -14.64 -25.41 -84.87
N CYS A 525 -13.70 -24.67 -85.41
CA CYS A 525 -13.33 -23.34 -84.95
C CYS A 525 -13.77 -22.30 -85.98
N THR A 526 -14.48 -21.25 -85.51
CA THR A 526 -14.86 -20.09 -86.32
C THR A 526 -14.11 -18.87 -85.79
N GLY A 527 -13.47 -18.11 -86.71
CA GLY A 527 -12.73 -16.90 -86.37
C GLY A 527 -13.58 -15.66 -86.29
#